data_473d4a2b3fea21cae7dd557873234642
#
_entry.id   473d4a2b3fea21cae7dd557873234642
#
_cell.length_a   1.000
_cell.length_b   1.000
_cell.length_c   1.000
_cell.angle_alpha   90.00
_cell.angle_beta   90.00
_cell.angle_gamma   90.00
#
_symmetry.space_group_name_H-M   'P 1'
#
loop_
_entity.id
_entity.type
_entity.pdbx_description
1 polymer ?
#
loop_
_entity_poly.entity_id
_entity_poly.type
_entity_poly.pdbx_seq_one_letter_code
_entity_poly.pdbx_strand_id
1 'polypeptide(L)' 'MHRAVRPNKSRRVIHDISELPVLCDCAEAGLLLRRNPEVIARMAKDGVIKGAKQGQSWFFRRDDLVSYMNKLFEEGGTGA' A
#
# COMPACT_ATOMS: atom_id res chain seq x y z
N MET A 1 -7.81 15.53 -28.33
CA MET A 1 -7.63 15.45 -27.75
C MET A 1 -7.58 15.26 -26.86
N HIS A 2 -7.60 15.08 -26.66
CA HIS A 2 -7.39 15.05 -25.76
C HIS A 2 -7.20 14.57 -24.92
N ARG A 3 -7.11 14.55 -24.62
CA ARG A 3 -6.83 14.20 -23.84
C ARG A 3 -6.83 14.03 -23.02
N ALA A 4 -6.84 13.68 -22.90
CA ALA A 4 -6.87 13.43 -22.20
C ALA A 4 -6.62 13.64 -21.16
N VAL A 5 -6.73 13.58 -20.71
CA VAL A 5 -6.68 14.03 -19.66
C VAL A 5 -6.30 13.13 -18.71
N ARG A 6 -5.45 13.18 -18.07
CA ARG A 6 -4.96 12.48 -17.23
C ARG A 6 -5.23 12.98 -16.03
N PRO A 7 -5.95 12.57 -15.41
CA PRO A 7 -6.42 13.13 -14.30
C PRO A 7 -5.35 13.24 -13.36
N ASN A 8 -5.19 12.94 -12.44
CA ASN A 8 -4.24 13.24 -11.65
C ASN A 8 -3.31 12.25 -11.53
N LYS A 9 -2.25 12.47 -11.99
CA LYS A 9 -1.27 11.64 -11.87
C LYS A 9 -0.92 11.43 -10.50
N SER A 10 -1.18 12.22 -9.61
CA SER A 10 -0.74 12.03 -8.27
C SER A 10 -1.73 11.17 -7.53
N ARG A 11 -2.80 10.83 -8.15
CA ARG A 11 -3.73 10.05 -7.46
C ARG A 11 -3.89 8.74 -8.09
N ARG A 12 -2.91 7.94 -8.15
CA ARG A 12 -3.03 6.65 -8.73
C ARG A 12 -3.93 5.80 -7.86
N VAL A 13 -4.70 4.93 -8.46
CA VAL A 13 -5.61 4.08 -7.75
C VAL A 13 -5.36 2.65 -8.19
N ILE A 14 -5.36 1.72 -7.25
CA ILE A 14 -5.19 0.32 -7.55
C ILE A 14 -6.57 -0.30 -7.70
N HIS A 15 -6.87 -0.80 -8.87
CA HIS A 15 -8.15 -1.42 -9.11
C HIS A 15 -8.08 -2.93 -8.91
N ASP A 16 -6.90 -3.51 -9.03
CA ASP A 16 -6.76 -4.94 -8.93
C ASP A 16 -5.43 -5.20 -8.26
N ILE A 17 -5.41 -6.09 -7.29
CA ILE A 17 -4.19 -6.40 -6.58
C ILE A 17 -3.10 -6.89 -7.50
N SER A 18 -3.45 -7.53 -8.62
CA SER A 18 -2.43 -8.00 -9.52
C SER A 18 -1.65 -6.87 -10.18
N GLU A 19 -2.10 -5.64 -10.02
CA GLU A 19 -1.36 -4.51 -10.58
C GLU A 19 -0.13 -4.25 -9.74
N LEU A 20 -0.05 -4.81 -8.54
CA LEU A 20 1.11 -4.63 -7.70
C LEU A 20 2.08 -5.79 -7.88
N PRO A 21 3.37 -5.54 -7.80
CA PRO A 21 4.34 -6.63 -7.88
C PRO A 21 4.27 -7.47 -6.62
N VAL A 22 4.85 -8.64 -6.68
CA VAL A 22 4.89 -9.51 -5.52
C VAL A 22 5.67 -8.84 -4.40
N LEU A 23 6.72 -8.12 -4.73
CA LEU A 23 7.50 -7.39 -3.75
C LEU A 23 7.25 -5.91 -3.97
N CYS A 24 6.70 -5.23 -2.99
CA CYS A 24 6.32 -3.83 -3.09
C CYS A 24 7.21 -2.94 -2.26
N ASP A 25 7.38 -1.71 -2.67
CA ASP A 25 8.10 -0.74 -1.87
C ASP A 25 7.06 0.11 -1.11
N CYS A 26 7.49 1.12 -0.39
CA CYS A 26 6.59 1.96 0.39
C CYS A 26 5.58 2.69 -0.48
N ALA A 27 5.98 3.11 -1.66
CA ALA A 27 5.09 3.82 -2.53
C ALA A 27 3.97 2.90 -3.01
N GLU A 28 4.34 1.67 -3.38
CA GLU A 28 3.35 0.71 -3.85
C GLU A 28 2.44 0.26 -2.71
N ALA A 29 2.99 0.05 -1.54
CA ALA A 29 2.18 -0.30 -0.38
C ALA A 29 1.22 0.84 -0.06
N GLY A 30 1.69 2.07 -0.23
CA GLY A 30 0.87 3.24 0.01
C GLY A 30 -0.29 3.34 -0.97
N LEU A 31 -0.07 2.91 -2.21
CA LEU A 31 -1.15 2.94 -3.19
C LEU A 31 -2.26 1.97 -2.75
N LEU A 32 -1.88 0.79 -2.29
CA LEU A 32 -2.86 -0.19 -1.89
C LEU A 32 -3.60 0.25 -0.63
N LEU A 33 -2.87 0.74 0.35
CA LEU A 33 -3.46 1.09 1.63
C LEU A 33 -3.91 2.55 1.73
N ARG A 34 -3.67 3.28 0.67
CA ARG A 34 -4.08 4.68 0.56
C ARG A 34 -3.45 5.53 1.65
N ARG A 35 -2.15 5.37 1.83
CA ARG A 35 -1.39 6.12 2.80
C ARG A 35 -0.12 6.66 2.17
N ASN A 36 0.44 7.71 2.75
CA ASN A 36 1.70 8.23 2.28
C ASN A 36 2.80 7.22 2.48
N PRO A 37 3.80 7.17 1.59
CA PRO A 37 4.92 6.26 1.78
C PRO A 37 5.62 6.41 3.12
N GLU A 38 5.68 7.65 3.64
CA GLU A 38 6.33 7.87 4.90
C GLU A 38 5.56 7.23 6.04
N VAL A 39 4.25 7.20 5.93
CA VAL A 39 3.43 6.59 6.96
C VAL A 39 3.62 5.07 6.88
N ILE A 40 3.73 4.52 5.66
CA ILE A 40 3.95 3.10 5.47
C ILE A 40 5.28 2.69 6.12
N ALA A 41 6.31 3.49 5.91
CA ALA A 41 7.62 3.19 6.49
C ALA A 41 7.54 3.19 8.01
N ARG A 42 6.79 4.12 8.58
CA ARG A 42 6.67 4.19 10.03
C ARG A 42 5.89 2.98 10.53
N MET A 43 4.85 2.59 9.81
CA MET A 43 4.06 1.42 10.21
C MET A 43 4.93 0.16 10.20
N ALA A 44 5.82 0.06 9.23
CA ALA A 44 6.73 -1.08 9.17
C ALA A 44 7.70 -1.05 10.33
N LYS A 45 8.21 0.15 10.63
CA LYS A 45 9.18 0.29 11.69
C LYS A 45 8.53 -0.06 13.01
N ASP A 46 7.27 0.28 13.20
CA ASP A 46 6.56 0.02 14.44
C ASP A 46 5.99 -1.39 14.50
N GLY A 47 6.18 -2.17 13.47
CA GLY A 47 5.67 -3.53 13.46
C GLY A 47 4.19 -3.67 13.16
N VAL A 48 3.56 -2.61 12.70
CA VAL A 48 2.14 -2.65 12.41
C VAL A 48 1.88 -3.47 11.17
N ILE A 49 2.78 -3.37 10.18
CA ILE A 49 2.70 -4.21 9.01
C ILE A 49 4.02 -4.92 8.84
N LYS A 50 3.98 -6.10 8.22
CA LYS A 50 5.16 -6.90 8.07
C LYS A 50 5.97 -6.42 6.89
N GLY A 51 7.19 -6.07 7.09
CA GLY A 51 8.08 -5.62 6.03
C GLY A 51 9.51 -5.98 6.34
N ALA A 52 10.35 -5.87 5.35
CA ALA A 52 11.77 -6.13 5.53
C ALA A 52 12.55 -4.91 5.08
N LYS A 53 13.52 -4.50 5.86
CA LYS A 53 14.32 -3.35 5.51
C LYS A 53 15.61 -3.80 4.87
N GLN A 54 15.92 -3.21 3.71
CA GLN A 54 17.14 -3.51 3.03
C GLN A 54 17.81 -2.20 2.75
N GLY A 55 18.92 -1.93 3.40
CA GLY A 55 19.57 -0.65 3.27
C GLY A 55 18.67 0.43 3.80
N GLN A 56 18.30 1.37 2.95
CA GLN A 56 17.46 2.46 3.38
C GLN A 56 16.01 2.25 2.97
N SER A 57 15.71 1.14 2.34
CA SER A 57 14.37 0.94 1.82
C SER A 57 13.61 -0.16 2.51
N TRP A 58 12.32 0.01 2.61
CA TRP A 58 11.46 -1.03 3.14
C TRP A 58 10.79 -1.73 1.99
N PHE A 59 10.64 -3.05 2.11
CA PHE A 59 9.95 -3.84 1.11
C PHE A 59 8.91 -4.69 1.79
N PHE A 60 7.82 -4.95 1.09
CA PHE A 60 6.70 -5.70 1.64
C PHE A 60 6.24 -6.74 0.65
N ARG A 61 5.80 -7.88 1.11
CA ARG A 61 5.24 -8.87 0.20
C ARG A 61 3.79 -8.48 -0.03
N ARG A 62 3.36 -8.55 -1.29
CA ARG A 62 2.00 -8.17 -1.63
C ARG A 62 0.99 -8.92 -0.78
N ASP A 63 1.22 -10.23 -0.54
CA ASP A 63 0.30 -11.02 0.24
C ASP A 63 0.17 -10.53 1.68
N ASP A 64 1.25 -10.04 2.26
CA ASP A 64 1.22 -9.53 3.62
C ASP A 64 0.42 -8.23 3.69
N LEU A 65 0.51 -7.42 2.64
CA LEU A 65 -0.23 -6.17 2.60
C LEU A 65 -1.72 -6.47 2.46
N VAL A 66 -2.06 -7.46 1.66
CA VAL A 66 -3.45 -7.83 1.47
C VAL A 66 -4.01 -8.39 2.77
N SER A 67 -3.22 -9.18 3.50
CA SER A 67 -3.66 -9.73 4.76
C SER A 67 -3.93 -8.62 5.78
N TYR A 68 -3.07 -7.62 5.80
CA TYR A 68 -3.24 -6.49 6.71
C TYR A 68 -4.52 -5.73 6.37
N MET A 69 -4.75 -5.52 5.07
CA MET A 69 -5.92 -4.81 4.63
C MET A 69 -7.18 -5.57 5.05
N ASN A 70 -7.19 -6.88 4.86
CA ASN A 70 -8.35 -7.67 5.22
C ASN A 70 -8.60 -7.61 6.72
N LYS A 71 -7.52 -7.58 7.50
CA LYS A 71 -7.66 -7.54 8.92
C LYS A 71 -8.26 -6.23 9.38
N LEU A 72 -7.94 -5.15 8.71
CA LEU A 72 -8.52 -3.87 9.05
C LEU A 72 -10.04 -3.92 8.90
N PHE A 73 -10.53 -4.54 7.83
CA PHE A 73 -11.95 -4.60 7.62
C PHE A 73 -12.61 -5.56 8.60
N GLU A 74 -11.92 -6.59 9.02
CA GLU A 74 -12.48 -7.51 9.97
C GLU A 74 -12.59 -6.90 11.34
N GLU A 75 -11.58 -6.14 11.73
CA GLU A 75 -11.59 -5.58 13.04
C GLU A 75 -12.27 -4.26 13.15
N GLY A 76 -11.97 -3.38 12.23
CA GLY A 76 -12.50 -2.07 12.36
C GLY A 76 -13.70 -1.84 11.60
N GLY A 77 -13.79 -2.49 10.52
CA GLY A 77 -14.83 -2.13 9.64
C GLY A 77 -16.18 -2.39 10.09
N THR A 78 -16.31 -3.23 10.98
CA THR A 78 -17.59 -3.52 11.29
C THR A 78 -18.20 -2.54 11.99
N GLY A 79 -17.48 -1.84 12.50
CA GLY A 79 -18.02 -0.91 13.25
C GLY A 79 -19.19 -0.45 12.66
N ALA A 80 -19.25 -0.73 11.74
CA ALA A 80 -20.29 -0.16 11.21
C ALA A 80 -21.29 -0.19 11.70
#